data_655948eca681cd50b773fc42f06ce1b3
#
_entry.id   655948eca681cd50b773fc42f06ce1b3
#
_cell.length_a   1.000
_cell.length_b   1.000
_cell.length_c   1.000
_cell.angle_alpha   90.00
_cell.angle_beta   90.00
_cell.angle_gamma   90.00
#
_symmetry.space_group_name_H-M   'P 1'
#
loop_
_entity.id
_entity.type
_entity.pdbx_description
1 polymer ?
#
loop_
_entity_poly.entity_id
_entity_poly.type
_entity_poly.pdbx_seq_one_letter_code
_entity_poly.pdbx_strand_id
1 'polypeptide(L)'
;MAQDIVNNNQSISYTNLDFSSIYTETLDLVKKLTYKWDPSISDESDPGVILVKLSALIADKCNYNIDKSILEAFPLSVTQDANAQQLYEQLGYYMNWYKSATVPVVLNWIKSPDTNESEVQSYTIPKFTIITDEGENTNYALIGVEGANGIVVSDGLLTTDSKELRMIAMEGTPATYTYLGQETVITSQMVDTETHRLYFDTPMVSQNGIFITNTKQNNYADWKRVDNIYEQSYNELRYKFGYDNHANSCYLEFPDNYPELFGDGIEIIYMIIDETYNDMPAQSLEKFLVPFSPKEDAGVILATNNVSIQNYAAATGHAEKENINEAYENYKKTVGTFHT
;
A
#
# COMPACT_ATOMS: atom_id res chain seq x y z
N MET A 1 8.81 -32.51 4.44
CA MET A 1 9.01 -32.50 5.89
C MET A 1 8.77 -31.06 6.31
N ALA A 2 7.55 -30.77 6.76
CA ALA A 2 7.22 -29.48 7.33
C ALA A 2 7.90 -29.43 8.71
N GLN A 3 8.81 -28.48 8.88
CA GLN A 3 9.32 -28.18 10.21
C GLN A 3 8.21 -27.43 10.94
N ASP A 4 7.69 -28.03 11.98
CA ASP A 4 6.85 -27.40 12.98
C ASP A 4 7.62 -26.17 13.52
N ILE A 5 7.17 -24.99 13.10
CA ILE A 5 7.55 -23.74 13.77
C ILE A 5 6.89 -23.83 15.13
N VAL A 6 7.68 -24.21 16.12
CA VAL A 6 7.29 -24.17 17.53
C VAL A 6 6.90 -22.72 17.82
N ASN A 7 5.61 -22.48 17.93
CA ASN A 7 5.06 -21.27 18.51
C ASN A 7 5.55 -21.17 19.96
N ASN A 8 6.72 -20.61 20.14
CA ASN A 8 7.26 -20.29 21.45
C ASN A 8 6.58 -19.01 21.96
N ASN A 9 5.26 -19.08 22.15
CA ASN A 9 4.53 -18.12 22.94
C ASN A 9 4.89 -18.31 24.42
N GLN A 10 6.17 -18.24 24.75
CA GLN A 10 6.56 -17.92 26.12
C GLN A 10 6.26 -16.45 26.30
N SER A 11 5.10 -16.18 26.91
CA SER A 11 4.82 -14.85 27.46
C SER A 11 5.91 -14.52 28.48
N ILE A 12 6.88 -13.71 28.07
CA ILE A 12 7.89 -13.23 29.01
C ILE A 12 7.15 -12.26 29.94
N SER A 13 7.00 -12.64 31.20
CA SER A 13 6.47 -11.77 32.24
C SER A 13 7.65 -11.04 32.87
N TYR A 14 7.72 -9.74 32.69
CA TYR A 14 8.75 -8.88 33.28
C TYR A 14 8.44 -8.52 34.72
N THR A 15 7.17 -8.52 35.11
CA THR A 15 6.72 -8.10 36.44
C THR A 15 6.66 -9.24 37.44
N ASN A 16 6.59 -10.50 36.98
CA ASN A 16 6.53 -11.72 37.80
C ASN A 16 5.46 -11.69 38.93
N LEU A 17 4.49 -10.81 38.82
CA LEU A 17 3.40 -10.59 39.77
C LEU A 17 2.06 -10.91 39.10
N ASP A 18 1.52 -12.06 39.42
CA ASP A 18 0.19 -12.48 39.00
C ASP A 18 -0.89 -12.09 40.04
N PHE A 19 -2.16 -12.22 39.66
CA PHE A 19 -3.29 -11.92 40.51
C PHE A 19 -3.18 -12.60 41.88
N SER A 20 -2.75 -13.87 41.94
CA SER A 20 -2.70 -14.64 43.18
C SER A 20 -1.64 -14.12 44.16
N SER A 21 -0.47 -13.75 43.65
CA SER A 21 0.63 -13.15 44.43
C SER A 21 0.20 -11.79 44.95
N ILE A 22 -0.33 -10.93 44.10
CA ILE A 22 -0.81 -9.57 44.47
C ILE A 22 -1.91 -9.66 45.51
N TYR A 23 -2.87 -10.58 45.31
CA TYR A 23 -3.98 -10.79 46.23
C TYR A 23 -3.47 -11.22 47.62
N THR A 24 -2.56 -12.20 47.67
CA THR A 24 -1.97 -12.70 48.93
C THR A 24 -1.21 -11.63 49.67
N GLU A 25 -0.33 -10.89 48.97
CA GLU A 25 0.42 -9.79 49.59
C GLU A 25 -0.47 -8.66 50.10
N THR A 26 -1.53 -8.34 49.31
CA THR A 26 -2.49 -7.30 49.74
C THR A 26 -3.29 -7.75 50.97
N LEU A 27 -3.70 -9.02 51.03
CA LEU A 27 -4.34 -9.58 52.24
C LEU A 27 -3.45 -9.51 53.45
N ASP A 28 -2.19 -9.88 53.31
CA ASP A 28 -1.22 -9.83 54.43
C ASP A 28 -0.93 -8.40 54.89
N LEU A 29 -0.93 -7.45 53.97
CA LEU A 29 -0.81 -6.02 54.30
C LEU A 29 -2.04 -5.53 55.07
N VAL A 30 -3.25 -5.86 54.60
CA VAL A 30 -4.51 -5.48 55.24
C VAL A 30 -4.64 -6.08 56.64
N LYS A 31 -4.22 -7.35 56.84
CA LYS A 31 -4.15 -7.98 58.16
C LYS A 31 -3.24 -7.21 59.14
N LYS A 32 -2.14 -6.67 58.65
CA LYS A 32 -1.20 -5.87 59.48
C LYS A 32 -1.75 -4.50 59.83
N LEU A 33 -2.57 -3.90 58.93
CA LEU A 33 -3.10 -2.56 59.08
C LEU A 33 -4.44 -2.52 59.86
N THR A 34 -5.22 -3.59 59.82
CA THR A 34 -6.56 -3.64 60.40
C THR A 34 -6.63 -4.61 61.58
N TYR A 35 -6.65 -4.10 62.80
CA TYR A 35 -6.66 -4.93 64.01
C TYR A 35 -7.99 -5.65 64.27
N LYS A 36 -9.10 -5.19 63.70
CA LYS A 36 -10.46 -5.69 63.97
C LYS A 36 -11.08 -6.50 62.83
N TRP A 37 -10.45 -6.56 61.68
CA TRP A 37 -10.96 -7.30 60.52
C TRP A 37 -9.94 -8.31 60.01
N ASP A 38 -10.30 -9.58 60.03
CA ASP A 38 -9.47 -10.65 59.52
C ASP A 38 -10.11 -11.21 58.20
N PRO A 39 -9.55 -10.85 57.04
CA PRO A 39 -10.07 -11.31 55.77
C PRO A 39 -9.94 -12.83 55.53
N SER A 40 -9.13 -13.53 56.36
CA SER A 40 -8.98 -15.00 56.25
C SER A 40 -10.16 -15.78 56.87
N ILE A 41 -10.94 -15.10 57.73
CA ILE A 41 -12.14 -15.67 58.38
C ILE A 41 -13.42 -15.15 57.69
N SER A 42 -13.31 -14.09 56.93
CA SER A 42 -14.44 -13.46 56.24
C SER A 42 -14.92 -14.29 55.07
N ASP A 43 -16.22 -14.31 54.83
CA ASP A 43 -16.83 -14.97 53.67
C ASP A 43 -16.39 -14.29 52.38
N GLU A 44 -16.34 -15.03 51.28
CA GLU A 44 -15.98 -14.49 49.94
C GLU A 44 -16.90 -13.35 49.48
N SER A 45 -18.11 -13.26 50.03
CA SER A 45 -19.06 -12.18 49.82
C SER A 45 -18.86 -10.95 50.69
N ASP A 46 -17.87 -10.97 51.59
CA ASP A 46 -17.56 -9.79 52.43
C ASP A 46 -17.09 -8.61 51.53
N PRO A 47 -17.70 -7.43 51.65
CA PRO A 47 -17.32 -6.25 50.88
C PRO A 47 -15.84 -5.89 50.93
N GLY A 48 -15.18 -6.12 52.08
CA GLY A 48 -13.75 -5.90 52.26
C GLY A 48 -12.91 -6.87 51.44
N VAL A 49 -13.30 -8.16 51.40
CA VAL A 49 -12.62 -9.17 50.58
C VAL A 49 -12.82 -8.88 49.08
N ILE A 50 -14.01 -8.44 48.71
CA ILE A 50 -14.31 -8.05 47.31
C ILE A 50 -13.45 -6.85 46.88
N LEU A 51 -13.28 -5.85 47.73
CA LEU A 51 -12.42 -4.69 47.46
C LEU A 51 -10.95 -5.08 47.28
N VAL A 52 -10.44 -5.99 48.10
CA VAL A 52 -9.06 -6.49 47.99
C VAL A 52 -8.91 -7.29 46.68
N LYS A 53 -9.86 -8.17 46.36
CA LYS A 53 -9.86 -8.90 45.07
C LYS A 53 -9.90 -7.95 43.87
N LEU A 54 -10.73 -6.91 43.92
CA LEU A 54 -10.83 -5.91 42.86
C LEU A 54 -9.51 -5.14 42.68
N SER A 55 -8.89 -4.75 43.78
CA SER A 55 -7.60 -4.04 43.76
C SER A 55 -6.50 -4.92 43.16
N ALA A 56 -6.44 -6.21 43.55
CA ALA A 56 -5.50 -7.17 42.98
C ALA A 56 -5.74 -7.39 41.45
N LEU A 57 -7.00 -7.48 41.03
CA LEU A 57 -7.34 -7.61 39.61
C LEU A 57 -6.92 -6.37 38.81
N ILE A 58 -7.11 -5.17 39.35
CA ILE A 58 -6.67 -3.94 38.67
C ILE A 58 -5.15 -3.91 38.57
N ALA A 59 -4.44 -4.27 39.64
CA ALA A 59 -2.97 -4.32 39.64
C ALA A 59 -2.43 -5.35 38.64
N ASP A 60 -3.01 -6.54 38.59
CA ASP A 60 -2.68 -7.59 37.60
C ASP A 60 -2.89 -7.11 36.17
N LYS A 61 -4.03 -6.44 35.91
CA LYS A 61 -4.28 -5.86 34.59
C LYS A 61 -3.29 -4.74 34.23
N CYS A 62 -2.86 -3.93 35.20
CA CYS A 62 -1.82 -2.93 35.01
C CYS A 62 -0.47 -3.59 34.65
N ASN A 63 -0.09 -4.64 35.37
CA ASN A 63 1.14 -5.39 35.08
C ASN A 63 1.10 -6.02 33.70
N TYR A 64 -0.03 -6.65 33.31
CA TYR A 64 -0.21 -7.16 31.95
C TYR A 64 -0.04 -6.08 30.88
N ASN A 65 -0.59 -4.89 31.10
CA ASN A 65 -0.43 -3.79 30.15
C ASN A 65 1.01 -3.28 30.08
N ILE A 66 1.73 -3.27 31.20
CA ILE A 66 3.17 -2.92 31.24
C ILE A 66 3.98 -3.96 30.46
N ASP A 67 3.79 -5.25 30.76
CA ASP A 67 4.48 -6.34 30.05
C ASP A 67 4.21 -6.28 28.55
N LYS A 68 2.94 -6.07 28.16
CA LYS A 68 2.56 -5.92 26.76
C LYS A 68 3.25 -4.71 26.11
N SER A 69 3.31 -3.56 26.81
CA SER A 69 3.96 -2.36 26.27
C SER A 69 5.47 -2.56 26.09
N ILE A 70 6.11 -3.30 26.97
CA ILE A 70 7.52 -3.66 26.86
C ILE A 70 7.73 -4.59 25.65
N LEU A 71 6.89 -5.62 25.50
CA LEU A 71 6.96 -6.56 24.37
C LEU A 71 6.79 -5.86 23.02
N GLU A 72 5.89 -4.87 22.95
CA GLU A 72 5.68 -4.06 21.74
C GLU A 72 6.87 -3.15 21.38
N ALA A 73 7.84 -2.96 22.27
CA ALA A 73 9.03 -2.15 22.01
C ALA A 73 10.18 -2.92 21.32
N PHE A 74 10.03 -4.22 21.11
CA PHE A 74 11.09 -5.03 20.51
C PHE A 74 10.64 -5.67 19.18
N PRO A 75 11.51 -5.68 18.14
CA PRO A 75 11.18 -6.21 16.81
C PRO A 75 10.75 -7.69 16.80
N LEU A 76 11.28 -8.49 17.75
CA LEU A 76 10.98 -9.93 17.85
C LEU A 76 9.59 -10.20 18.44
N SER A 77 9.08 -9.32 19.28
CA SER A 77 7.89 -9.57 20.12
C SER A 77 6.73 -8.62 19.83
N VAL A 78 6.91 -7.64 18.96
CA VAL A 78 5.85 -6.74 18.53
C VAL A 78 4.72 -7.51 17.86
N THR A 79 3.48 -7.21 18.22
CA THR A 79 2.28 -7.90 17.73
C THR A 79 1.27 -6.97 17.05
N GLN A 80 1.39 -5.66 17.26
CA GLN A 80 0.49 -4.67 16.67
C GLN A 80 1.13 -4.08 15.41
N ASP A 81 0.43 -4.12 14.29
CA ASP A 81 0.90 -3.61 12.99
C ASP A 81 1.40 -2.16 13.08
N ALA A 82 0.68 -1.28 13.80
CA ALA A 82 1.07 0.12 13.95
C ALA A 82 2.40 0.29 14.69
N ASN A 83 2.60 -0.47 15.78
CA ASN A 83 3.83 -0.43 16.55
C ASN A 83 5.00 -1.05 15.76
N ALA A 84 4.73 -2.16 15.06
CA ALA A 84 5.70 -2.82 14.20
C ALA A 84 6.21 -1.89 13.10
N GLN A 85 5.31 -1.22 12.39
CA GLN A 85 5.66 -0.29 11.34
C GLN A 85 6.55 0.84 11.87
N GLN A 86 6.15 1.51 12.95
CA GLN A 86 6.94 2.59 13.54
C GLN A 86 8.30 2.12 14.03
N LEU A 87 8.35 0.94 14.66
CA LEU A 87 9.58 0.36 15.18
C LEU A 87 10.57 0.03 14.04
N TYR A 88 10.08 -0.63 12.96
CA TYR A 88 10.93 -0.96 11.82
C TYR A 88 11.39 0.29 11.06
N GLU A 89 10.54 1.31 10.90
CA GLU A 89 10.93 2.60 10.32
C GLU A 89 12.04 3.28 11.12
N GLN A 90 11.96 3.28 12.46
CA GLN A 90 13.04 3.80 13.33
C GLN A 90 14.35 3.02 13.18
N LEU A 91 14.27 1.74 12.86
CA LEU A 91 15.42 0.87 12.60
C LEU A 91 15.91 0.94 11.13
N GLY A 92 15.29 1.80 10.32
CA GLY A 92 15.66 2.00 8.91
C GLY A 92 15.10 0.94 7.94
N TYR A 93 14.11 0.17 8.38
CA TYR A 93 13.42 -0.79 7.52
C TYR A 93 11.99 -0.33 7.24
N TYR A 94 11.65 -0.15 5.97
CA TYR A 94 10.32 0.25 5.51
C TYR A 94 9.55 -0.98 5.03
N MET A 95 8.47 -1.33 5.74
CA MET A 95 7.62 -2.47 5.40
C MET A 95 7.03 -2.30 4.01
N ASN A 96 7.03 -3.38 3.24
CA ASN A 96 6.42 -3.38 1.92
C ASN A 96 4.89 -3.34 2.01
N TRP A 97 4.30 -2.51 1.15
CA TRP A 97 2.87 -2.44 0.95
C TRP A 97 2.47 -3.24 -0.30
N TYR A 98 1.18 -3.30 -0.59
CA TYR A 98 0.69 -3.95 -1.80
C TYR A 98 1.43 -3.47 -3.05
N LYS A 99 1.78 -4.40 -3.93
CA LYS A 99 2.40 -4.12 -5.23
C LYS A 99 1.55 -4.71 -6.33
N SER A 100 1.24 -3.92 -7.34
CA SER A 100 0.58 -4.39 -8.55
C SER A 100 1.51 -5.28 -9.38
N ALA A 101 0.95 -6.34 -9.91
CA ALA A 101 1.60 -7.10 -10.96
C ALA A 101 1.73 -6.26 -12.24
N THR A 102 2.72 -6.59 -13.04
CA THR A 102 2.87 -6.06 -14.40
C THR A 102 2.83 -7.20 -15.41
N VAL A 103 2.24 -6.91 -16.55
CA VAL A 103 2.09 -7.88 -17.62
C VAL A 103 2.40 -7.23 -18.97
N PRO A 104 3.25 -7.86 -19.80
CA PRO A 104 3.50 -7.37 -21.14
C PRO A 104 2.37 -7.80 -22.06
N VAL A 105 1.84 -6.85 -22.82
CA VAL A 105 0.73 -7.04 -23.74
C VAL A 105 1.11 -6.64 -25.17
N VAL A 106 0.51 -7.30 -26.12
CA VAL A 106 0.63 -6.98 -27.55
C VAL A 106 -0.74 -6.57 -28.07
N LEU A 107 -0.77 -5.47 -28.77
CA LEU A 107 -1.94 -4.99 -29.49
C LEU A 107 -1.71 -5.17 -30.99
N ASN A 108 -2.64 -5.84 -31.62
CA ASN A 108 -2.55 -6.11 -33.04
C ASN A 108 -3.72 -5.47 -33.78
N TRP A 109 -3.41 -4.96 -34.97
CA TRP A 109 -4.41 -4.43 -35.86
C TRP A 109 -5.18 -5.57 -36.52
N ILE A 110 -6.49 -5.63 -36.30
CA ILE A 110 -7.39 -6.56 -36.96
C ILE A 110 -7.99 -5.84 -38.18
N LYS A 111 -7.82 -6.43 -39.36
CA LYS A 111 -8.45 -5.96 -40.55
C LYS A 111 -9.97 -6.22 -40.46
N SER A 112 -10.79 -5.17 -40.35
CA SER A 112 -12.22 -5.31 -40.51
C SER A 112 -12.55 -5.46 -42.00
N PRO A 113 -13.40 -6.43 -42.38
CA PRO A 113 -13.81 -6.59 -43.79
C PRO A 113 -14.56 -5.38 -44.39
N ASP A 114 -15.12 -4.52 -43.50
CA ASP A 114 -15.96 -3.38 -43.89
C ASP A 114 -15.26 -2.01 -43.85
N THR A 115 -14.01 -1.94 -43.42
CA THR A 115 -13.26 -0.67 -43.40
C THR A 115 -12.45 -0.50 -44.67
N ASN A 116 -12.73 0.57 -45.42
CA ASN A 116 -11.86 1.03 -46.48
C ASN A 116 -10.51 1.42 -45.87
N GLU A 117 -9.47 0.60 -46.08
CA GLU A 117 -8.12 0.76 -45.53
C GLU A 117 -7.45 2.09 -45.86
N SER A 118 -8.02 2.88 -46.77
CA SER A 118 -7.44 4.14 -47.21
C SER A 118 -7.68 5.32 -46.28
N GLU A 119 -8.49 5.18 -45.22
CA GLU A 119 -8.86 6.32 -44.36
C GLU A 119 -8.19 6.33 -42.99
N VAL A 120 -7.80 5.17 -42.43
CA VAL A 120 -7.20 5.10 -41.10
C VAL A 120 -5.74 4.70 -41.18
N GLN A 121 -4.84 5.62 -40.82
CA GLN A 121 -3.39 5.38 -40.88
C GLN A 121 -2.79 5.01 -39.49
N SER A 122 -3.46 5.38 -38.39
CA SER A 122 -2.97 5.11 -37.05
C SER A 122 -4.09 5.10 -36.02
N TYR A 123 -3.87 4.35 -34.93
CA TYR A 123 -4.68 4.37 -33.72
C TYR A 123 -3.84 4.83 -32.53
N THR A 124 -4.31 5.83 -31.80
CA THR A 124 -3.73 6.23 -30.52
C THR A 124 -4.47 5.52 -29.40
N ILE A 125 -3.75 4.75 -28.61
CA ILE A 125 -4.27 4.01 -27.47
C ILE A 125 -3.89 4.80 -26.22
N PRO A 126 -4.85 5.42 -25.51
CA PRO A 126 -4.54 6.22 -24.34
C PRO A 126 -3.89 5.37 -23.25
N LYS A 127 -2.88 5.92 -22.60
CA LYS A 127 -2.36 5.37 -21.34
C LYS A 127 -3.49 5.29 -20.30
N PHE A 128 -3.37 4.35 -19.38
CA PHE A 128 -4.37 4.03 -18.33
C PHE A 128 -5.72 3.53 -18.88
N THR A 129 -5.75 3.06 -20.12
CA THR A 129 -6.90 2.32 -20.65
C THR A 129 -7.00 0.99 -19.92
N ILE A 130 -8.21 0.67 -19.43
CA ILE A 130 -8.45 -0.55 -18.66
C ILE A 130 -8.72 -1.72 -19.61
N ILE A 131 -8.02 -2.81 -19.37
CA ILE A 131 -8.17 -4.10 -20.04
C ILE A 131 -8.49 -5.17 -19.02
N THR A 132 -9.17 -6.22 -19.40
CA THR A 132 -9.62 -7.27 -18.50
C THR A 132 -9.58 -8.64 -19.17
N ASP A 133 -9.70 -9.69 -18.36
CA ASP A 133 -9.91 -11.05 -18.82
C ASP A 133 -11.33 -11.27 -19.37
N GLU A 134 -11.61 -12.41 -19.96
CA GLU A 134 -12.92 -12.74 -20.54
C GLU A 134 -14.04 -12.70 -19.47
N GLY A 135 -13.71 -13.07 -18.23
CA GLY A 135 -14.63 -13.08 -17.09
C GLY A 135 -14.84 -11.73 -16.42
N GLU A 136 -14.10 -10.68 -16.82
CA GLU A 136 -14.10 -9.34 -16.20
C GLU A 136 -13.78 -9.36 -14.70
N ASN A 137 -12.96 -10.34 -14.27
CA ASN A 137 -12.63 -10.55 -12.86
C ASN A 137 -11.41 -9.76 -12.39
N THR A 138 -10.51 -9.40 -13.30
CA THR A 138 -9.27 -8.70 -12.94
C THR A 138 -9.01 -7.58 -13.94
N ASN A 139 -8.84 -6.36 -13.40
CA ASN A 139 -8.57 -5.19 -14.20
C ASN A 139 -7.05 -4.91 -14.26
N TYR A 140 -6.58 -4.57 -15.47
CA TYR A 140 -5.24 -4.09 -15.73
C TYR A 140 -5.32 -2.77 -16.49
N ALA A 141 -4.46 -1.82 -16.19
CA ALA A 141 -4.36 -0.55 -16.92
C ALA A 141 -3.11 -0.52 -17.78
N LEU A 142 -3.24 -0.11 -19.05
CA LEU A 142 -2.10 0.09 -19.95
C LEU A 142 -1.28 1.29 -19.48
N ILE A 143 -0.10 1.08 -18.90
CA ILE A 143 0.69 2.17 -18.32
C ILE A 143 1.67 2.82 -19.30
N GLY A 144 2.06 2.12 -20.35
CA GLY A 144 2.99 2.68 -21.33
C GLY A 144 3.54 1.69 -22.31
N VAL A 145 4.46 2.16 -23.13
CA VAL A 145 5.12 1.38 -24.17
C VAL A 145 6.41 0.74 -23.63
N GLU A 146 6.70 -0.48 -24.06
CA GLU A 146 7.95 -1.16 -23.73
C GLU A 146 9.12 -0.42 -24.42
N GLY A 147 10.01 0.17 -23.61
CA GLY A 147 11.19 0.88 -24.08
C GLY A 147 12.48 0.08 -23.84
N ALA A 148 13.57 0.50 -24.47
CA ALA A 148 14.88 -0.16 -24.32
C ALA A 148 15.42 -0.19 -22.88
N ASN A 149 15.01 0.77 -22.04
CA ASN A 149 15.50 0.92 -20.65
C ASN A 149 14.35 0.76 -19.60
N GLY A 150 13.23 0.17 -19.99
CA GLY A 150 12.08 -0.01 -19.14
C GLY A 150 10.79 0.57 -19.72
N ILE A 151 9.82 0.87 -18.86
CA ILE A 151 8.51 1.35 -19.25
C ILE A 151 8.57 2.86 -19.49
N VAL A 152 8.10 3.29 -20.66
CA VAL A 152 7.87 4.70 -20.96
C VAL A 152 6.38 4.97 -20.82
N VAL A 153 5.99 5.72 -19.79
CA VAL A 153 4.59 6.06 -19.51
C VAL A 153 4.09 7.04 -20.59
N SER A 154 3.42 6.52 -21.58
CA SER A 154 2.93 7.27 -22.74
C SER A 154 1.76 6.59 -23.40
N ASP A 155 1.02 7.35 -24.23
CA ASP A 155 0.03 6.76 -25.12
C ASP A 155 0.72 5.85 -26.13
N GLY A 156 0.05 4.78 -26.52
CA GLY A 156 0.51 3.86 -27.56
C GLY A 156 0.09 4.34 -28.94
N LEU A 157 0.97 4.22 -29.93
CA LEU A 157 0.66 4.52 -31.33
C LEU A 157 0.77 3.24 -32.16
N LEU A 158 -0.36 2.74 -32.63
CA LEU A 158 -0.45 1.61 -33.55
C LEU A 158 -0.68 2.15 -34.98
N THR A 159 0.24 1.83 -35.89
CA THR A 159 0.20 2.33 -37.28
C THR A 159 -0.02 1.18 -38.28
N THR A 160 -0.47 1.50 -39.48
CA THR A 160 -0.60 0.52 -40.55
C THR A 160 0.73 -0.15 -40.91
N ASP A 161 1.84 0.54 -40.71
CA ASP A 161 3.17 0.01 -40.98
C ASP A 161 3.65 -0.93 -39.85
N SER A 162 3.34 -0.61 -38.60
CA SER A 162 3.83 -1.39 -37.46
C SER A 162 2.90 -2.54 -37.07
N LYS A 163 1.69 -2.62 -37.51
CA LYS A 163 0.67 -3.66 -37.23
C LYS A 163 0.63 -4.29 -35.83
N GLU A 164 1.68 -4.12 -35.04
CA GLU A 164 1.89 -4.64 -33.69
C GLU A 164 2.45 -3.52 -32.79
N LEU A 165 1.87 -3.38 -31.61
CA LEU A 165 2.32 -2.47 -30.59
C LEU A 165 2.49 -3.22 -29.28
N ARG A 166 3.66 -3.10 -28.66
CA ARG A 166 3.94 -3.70 -27.35
C ARG A 166 3.81 -2.66 -26.27
N MET A 167 2.98 -2.97 -25.30
CA MET A 167 2.75 -2.14 -24.12
C MET A 167 2.90 -2.97 -22.85
N ILE A 168 3.02 -2.28 -21.74
CA ILE A 168 2.98 -2.89 -20.40
C ILE A 168 1.66 -2.48 -19.75
N ALA A 169 0.97 -3.45 -19.19
CA ALA A 169 -0.19 -3.23 -18.35
C ALA A 169 0.16 -3.52 -16.88
N MET A 170 -0.49 -2.80 -15.98
CA MET A 170 -0.34 -2.92 -14.52
C MET A 170 -1.68 -3.26 -13.91
N GLU A 171 -1.68 -4.21 -12.99
CA GLU A 171 -2.84 -4.63 -12.20
C GLU A 171 -3.46 -3.46 -11.45
N GLY A 172 -4.78 -3.38 -11.47
CA GLY A 172 -5.59 -2.43 -10.75
C GLY A 172 -6.39 -1.49 -11.63
N THR A 173 -7.23 -0.70 -10.96
CA THR A 173 -8.06 0.33 -11.60
C THR A 173 -7.42 1.70 -11.34
N PRO A 174 -7.13 2.50 -12.38
CA PRO A 174 -6.53 3.80 -12.21
C PRO A 174 -7.53 4.80 -11.62
N ALA A 175 -7.09 5.55 -10.61
CA ALA A 175 -7.79 6.69 -10.06
C ALA A 175 -6.89 7.94 -10.19
N THR A 176 -7.50 9.11 -10.29
CA THR A 176 -6.78 10.35 -10.55
C THR A 176 -7.06 11.39 -9.48
N TYR A 177 -5.99 12.01 -9.00
CA TYR A 177 -6.01 13.21 -8.20
C TYR A 177 -5.36 14.35 -9.00
N THR A 178 -6.04 15.50 -9.10
CA THR A 178 -5.52 16.67 -9.81
C THR A 178 -5.49 17.88 -8.88
N TYR A 179 -4.34 18.52 -8.77
CA TYR A 179 -4.14 19.77 -8.07
C TYR A 179 -3.78 20.86 -9.09
N LEU A 180 -4.57 21.92 -9.15
CA LEU A 180 -4.34 23.07 -9.99
C LEU A 180 -3.99 24.27 -9.09
N GLY A 181 -2.78 24.79 -9.18
CA GLY A 181 -2.09 25.65 -8.21
C GLY A 181 -2.73 26.99 -7.79
N GLN A 182 -3.87 27.41 -8.35
CA GLN A 182 -4.60 28.61 -7.91
C GLN A 182 -6.13 28.42 -7.83
N GLU A 183 -6.65 27.37 -8.42
CA GLU A 183 -8.05 27.00 -8.25
C GLU A 183 -8.07 25.62 -7.61
N THR A 184 -8.30 25.59 -6.32
CA THR A 184 -8.66 24.37 -5.60
C THR A 184 -9.97 23.86 -6.18
N VAL A 185 -9.90 23.08 -7.23
CA VAL A 185 -10.98 22.12 -7.52
C VAL A 185 -10.88 21.12 -6.38
N ILE A 186 -11.66 21.38 -5.35
CA ILE A 186 -11.80 20.58 -4.16
C ILE A 186 -12.42 19.25 -4.58
N THR A 187 -11.60 18.32 -5.02
CA THR A 187 -11.82 16.93 -4.68
C THR A 187 -11.33 16.80 -3.25
N SER A 188 -12.05 16.12 -2.39
CA SER A 188 -11.96 16.07 -0.93
C SER A 188 -10.59 15.79 -0.27
N GLN A 189 -9.49 15.86 -1.00
CA GLN A 189 -8.15 15.51 -0.58
C GLN A 189 -7.21 16.68 -0.84
N MET A 190 -6.87 17.37 0.22
CA MET A 190 -5.81 18.39 0.21
C MET A 190 -4.55 17.81 0.83
N VAL A 191 -3.38 18.23 0.34
CA VAL A 191 -2.13 17.98 1.06
C VAL A 191 -2.22 18.68 2.42
N ASP A 192 -2.09 17.92 3.48
CA ASP A 192 -2.04 18.47 4.84
C ASP A 192 -0.80 19.35 4.98
N THR A 193 -1.00 20.60 5.34
CA THR A 193 0.06 21.62 5.43
C THR A 193 1.01 21.42 6.63
N GLU A 194 0.62 20.65 7.64
CA GLU A 194 1.46 20.36 8.80
C GLU A 194 2.33 19.12 8.56
N THR A 195 1.75 18.10 7.94
CA THR A 195 2.43 16.81 7.72
C THR A 195 2.96 16.63 6.31
N HIS A 196 2.61 17.52 5.37
CA HIS A 196 2.90 17.47 3.93
C HIS A 196 2.43 16.15 3.28
N ARG A 197 1.34 15.58 3.80
CA ARG A 197 0.78 14.30 3.38
C ARG A 197 -0.50 14.47 2.59
N LEU A 198 -0.59 13.75 1.49
CA LEU A 198 -1.81 13.54 0.74
C LEU A 198 -2.34 12.14 1.04
N TYR A 199 -3.47 12.04 1.70
CA TYR A 199 -4.12 10.77 2.02
C TYR A 199 -5.02 10.31 0.88
N PHE A 200 -5.02 9.01 0.60
CA PHE A 200 -5.94 8.39 -0.33
C PHE A 200 -7.21 7.92 0.39
N ASP A 201 -8.32 7.82 -0.33
CA ASP A 201 -9.61 7.38 0.24
C ASP A 201 -9.66 5.85 0.50
N THR A 202 -8.62 5.11 0.11
CA THR A 202 -8.55 3.65 0.24
C THR A 202 -7.17 3.19 0.71
N PRO A 203 -7.08 2.12 1.52
CA PRO A 203 -5.82 1.48 1.86
C PRO A 203 -5.27 0.60 0.73
N MET A 204 -6.07 0.30 -0.31
CA MET A 204 -5.74 -0.64 -1.38
C MET A 204 -4.96 0.02 -2.53
N VAL A 205 -4.12 0.99 -2.23
CA VAL A 205 -3.28 1.67 -3.22
C VAL A 205 -1.97 0.90 -3.40
N SER A 206 -1.64 0.63 -4.67
CA SER A 206 -0.38 -0.03 -5.01
C SER A 206 0.81 0.90 -4.83
N GLN A 207 1.82 0.48 -4.04
CA GLN A 207 3.01 1.30 -3.80
C GLN A 207 3.90 1.51 -5.04
N ASN A 208 3.81 0.64 -6.05
CA ASN A 208 4.52 0.77 -7.32
C ASN A 208 3.62 1.33 -8.46
N GLY A 209 2.34 1.56 -8.17
CA GLY A 209 1.35 2.06 -9.12
C GLY A 209 1.07 3.56 -8.96
N ILE A 210 2.05 4.37 -8.60
CA ILE A 210 1.92 5.83 -8.43
C ILE A 210 2.63 6.52 -9.60
N PHE A 211 1.88 7.36 -10.31
CA PHE A 211 2.36 8.13 -11.46
C PHE A 211 2.04 9.61 -11.24
N ILE A 212 3.09 10.42 -11.05
CA ILE A 212 2.95 11.85 -10.79
C ILE A 212 3.52 12.62 -11.98
N THR A 213 2.76 13.59 -12.46
CA THR A 213 3.21 14.51 -13.52
C THR A 213 2.81 15.94 -13.23
N ASN A 214 3.56 16.88 -13.75
CA ASN A 214 3.14 18.26 -13.82
C ASN A 214 2.07 18.41 -14.92
N THR A 215 0.98 19.11 -14.65
CA THR A 215 -0.15 19.28 -15.57
C THR A 215 0.23 19.87 -16.93
N LYS A 216 1.35 20.63 -16.99
CA LYS A 216 1.86 21.23 -18.24
C LYS A 216 2.87 20.36 -18.98
N GLN A 217 3.65 19.55 -18.26
CA GLN A 217 4.78 18.81 -18.86
C GLN A 217 4.40 17.39 -19.29
N ASN A 218 3.38 16.82 -18.67
CA ASN A 218 2.89 15.46 -18.94
C ASN A 218 4.00 14.37 -18.95
N ASN A 219 5.03 14.56 -18.09
CA ASN A 219 6.16 13.65 -17.97
C ASN A 219 6.14 12.93 -16.62
N TYR A 220 5.78 11.66 -16.61
CA TYR A 220 5.65 10.83 -15.41
C TYR A 220 6.99 10.25 -14.91
N ALA A 221 8.08 10.42 -15.62
CA ALA A 221 9.37 9.86 -15.27
C ALA A 221 10.17 10.70 -14.27
N ASP A 222 9.78 11.96 -14.05
CA ASP A 222 10.57 12.90 -13.26
C ASP A 222 10.43 12.70 -11.76
N TRP A 223 9.26 12.23 -11.31
CA TRP A 223 9.00 11.99 -9.90
C TRP A 223 9.52 10.63 -9.45
N LYS A 224 10.32 10.63 -8.39
CA LYS A 224 10.94 9.41 -7.84
C LYS A 224 10.39 9.11 -6.45
N ARG A 225 10.04 7.86 -6.24
CA ARG A 225 9.77 7.35 -4.91
C ARG A 225 11.08 7.23 -4.14
N VAL A 226 11.10 7.71 -2.90
CA VAL A 226 12.21 7.60 -1.96
C VAL A 226 11.71 7.06 -0.62
N ASP A 227 12.57 6.39 0.12
CA ASP A 227 12.23 5.88 1.46
C ASP A 227 12.41 6.98 2.51
N ASN A 228 13.40 7.86 2.34
CA ASN A 228 13.60 9.02 3.20
C ASN A 228 13.58 10.30 2.36
N ILE A 229 12.62 11.18 2.66
CA ILE A 229 12.39 12.40 1.88
C ILE A 229 13.45 13.48 2.14
N TYR A 230 14.17 13.38 3.26
CA TYR A 230 15.15 14.39 3.72
C TYR A 230 16.60 14.10 3.26
N GLU A 231 16.89 12.91 2.70
CA GLU A 231 18.25 12.52 2.28
C GLU A 231 18.68 13.05 0.91
N GLN A 232 17.77 13.64 0.16
CA GLN A 232 17.96 14.02 -1.24
C GLN A 232 18.15 15.53 -1.40
N SER A 233 18.60 15.95 -2.61
CA SER A 233 18.74 17.37 -2.93
C SER A 233 17.41 18.12 -2.92
N TYR A 234 17.43 19.40 -2.54
CA TYR A 234 16.26 20.26 -2.38
C TYR A 234 15.35 20.35 -3.64
N ASN A 235 15.92 20.31 -4.83
CA ASN A 235 15.20 20.50 -6.09
C ASN A 235 14.78 19.20 -6.80
N GLU A 236 14.96 18.03 -6.19
CA GLU A 236 14.54 16.78 -6.81
C GLU A 236 13.05 16.54 -6.62
N LEU A 237 12.37 16.11 -7.69
CA LEU A 237 10.98 15.69 -7.67
C LEU A 237 10.88 14.32 -7.01
N ARG A 238 10.43 14.30 -5.76
CA ARG A 238 10.39 13.08 -4.94
C ARG A 238 9.15 13.02 -4.07
N TYR A 239 8.79 11.81 -3.72
CA TYR A 239 7.72 11.51 -2.77
C TYR A 239 8.04 10.27 -1.97
N LYS A 240 7.53 10.19 -0.75
CA LYS A 240 7.52 8.96 0.05
C LYS A 240 6.11 8.39 0.04
N PHE A 241 6.00 7.08 -0.18
CA PHE A 241 4.74 6.35 0.00
C PHE A 241 4.71 5.79 1.41
N GLY A 242 3.60 5.96 2.11
CA GLY A 242 3.39 5.42 3.44
C GLY A 242 1.95 4.98 3.69
N TYR A 243 1.75 4.31 4.81
CA TYR A 243 0.44 3.89 5.29
C TYR A 243 0.26 4.35 6.73
N ASP A 244 -0.90 4.94 7.02
CA ASP A 244 -1.29 5.37 8.37
C ASP A 244 -2.30 4.39 8.95
N ASN A 245 -1.89 3.65 9.97
CA ASN A 245 -2.74 2.68 10.65
C ASN A 245 -3.92 3.32 11.40
N HIS A 246 -3.82 4.58 11.82
CA HIS A 246 -4.90 5.27 12.51
C HIS A 246 -5.97 5.76 11.53
N ALA A 247 -5.53 6.30 10.40
CA ALA A 247 -6.42 6.71 9.32
C ALA A 247 -6.92 5.53 8.48
N ASN A 248 -6.28 4.36 8.61
CA ASN A 248 -6.49 3.18 7.74
C ASN A 248 -6.41 3.56 6.26
N SER A 249 -5.41 4.34 5.90
CA SER A 249 -5.26 4.91 4.57
C SER A 249 -3.80 5.00 4.15
N CYS A 250 -3.54 4.84 2.86
CA CYS A 250 -2.24 5.15 2.27
C CYS A 250 -2.09 6.67 2.10
N TYR A 251 -0.85 7.13 2.10
CA TYR A 251 -0.52 8.53 1.85
C TYR A 251 0.74 8.70 1.02
N LEU A 252 0.83 9.85 0.37
CA LEU A 252 2.07 10.37 -0.21
C LEU A 252 2.57 11.52 0.66
N GLU A 253 3.83 11.45 1.07
CA GLU A 253 4.51 12.52 1.80
C GLU A 253 5.45 13.25 0.83
N PHE A 254 5.36 14.57 0.81
CA PHE A 254 6.14 15.44 -0.05
C PHE A 254 7.16 16.24 0.78
N PRO A 255 8.27 16.71 0.18
CA PRO A 255 9.22 17.57 0.88
C PRO A 255 8.61 18.94 1.22
N ASP A 256 9.21 19.66 2.16
CA ASP A 256 8.73 20.97 2.65
C ASP A 256 8.53 22.01 1.54
N ASN A 257 9.30 21.91 0.46
CA ASN A 257 9.21 22.77 -0.72
C ASN A 257 8.22 22.27 -1.79
N TYR A 258 7.32 21.33 -1.44
CA TYR A 258 6.35 20.78 -2.39
C TYR A 258 5.51 21.84 -3.15
N PRO A 259 5.12 22.98 -2.56
CA PRO A 259 4.36 23.97 -3.31
C PRO A 259 5.13 24.53 -4.51
N GLU A 260 6.47 24.68 -4.38
CA GLU A 260 7.34 25.10 -5.48
C GLU A 260 7.52 24.00 -6.53
N LEU A 261 7.61 22.74 -6.09
CA LEU A 261 7.75 21.58 -6.96
C LEU A 261 6.47 21.27 -7.75
N PHE A 262 5.31 21.55 -7.17
CA PHE A 262 4.03 21.40 -7.84
C PHE A 262 3.80 22.47 -8.93
N GLY A 263 4.40 23.66 -8.77
CA GLY A 263 4.30 24.73 -9.73
C GLY A 263 2.85 25.12 -10.05
N ASP A 264 2.49 25.04 -11.34
CA ASP A 264 1.13 25.37 -11.79
C ASP A 264 0.10 24.25 -11.53
N GLY A 265 0.53 23.11 -11.07
CA GLY A 265 -0.33 22.00 -10.70
C GLY A 265 0.30 20.64 -11.01
N ILE A 266 -0.18 19.63 -10.31
CA ILE A 266 0.19 18.23 -10.52
C ILE A 266 -1.04 17.36 -10.76
N GLU A 267 -0.81 16.28 -11.48
CA GLU A 267 -1.74 15.18 -11.63
C GLU A 267 -1.08 13.92 -11.05
N ILE A 268 -1.79 13.24 -10.16
CA ILE A 268 -1.36 11.98 -9.56
C ILE A 268 -2.34 10.91 -9.98
N ILE A 269 -1.86 9.93 -10.72
CA ILE A 269 -2.62 8.73 -11.07
C ILE A 269 -2.10 7.60 -10.22
N TYR A 270 -2.99 6.88 -9.58
CA TYR A 270 -2.65 5.77 -8.70
C TYR A 270 -3.52 4.55 -8.99
N MET A 271 -2.93 3.36 -8.83
CA MET A 271 -3.61 2.10 -9.05
C MET A 271 -4.25 1.62 -7.76
N ILE A 272 -5.56 1.38 -7.81
CA ILE A 272 -6.32 0.70 -6.77
C ILE A 272 -6.39 -0.76 -7.14
N ILE A 273 -5.89 -1.64 -6.27
CA ILE A 273 -5.89 -3.08 -6.46
C ILE A 273 -7.05 -3.71 -5.70
N ASP A 274 -7.49 -4.88 -6.16
CA ASP A 274 -8.48 -5.67 -5.46
C ASP A 274 -7.82 -6.50 -4.34
N GLU A 275 -8.58 -6.85 -3.30
CA GLU A 275 -8.09 -7.68 -2.18
C GLU A 275 -7.69 -9.09 -2.63
N THR A 276 -8.28 -9.58 -3.71
CA THR A 276 -8.02 -10.91 -4.23
C THR A 276 -7.16 -10.82 -5.48
N TYR A 277 -5.91 -11.26 -5.37
CA TYR A 277 -5.06 -11.46 -6.54
C TYR A 277 -5.42 -12.78 -7.21
N ASN A 278 -5.66 -12.70 -8.51
CA ASN A 278 -5.77 -13.87 -9.37
C ASN A 278 -4.53 -13.92 -10.27
N ASP A 279 -3.79 -15.03 -10.20
CA ASP A 279 -2.70 -15.29 -11.12
C ASP A 279 -3.20 -15.13 -12.55
N MET A 280 -2.62 -14.17 -13.29
CA MET A 280 -2.96 -13.90 -14.67
C MET A 280 -1.99 -14.66 -15.58
N PRO A 281 -2.40 -15.80 -16.16
CA PRO A 281 -1.55 -16.56 -17.09
C PRO A 281 -1.38 -15.82 -18.43
N ALA A 282 -0.47 -16.30 -19.25
CA ALA A 282 -0.33 -15.79 -20.61
C ALA A 282 -1.62 -16.05 -21.41
N GLN A 283 -1.94 -15.13 -22.31
CA GLN A 283 -3.08 -15.22 -23.27
C GLN A 283 -4.47 -15.16 -22.61
N SER A 284 -4.60 -14.48 -21.45
CA SER A 284 -5.87 -14.34 -20.72
C SER A 284 -6.50 -12.96 -20.83
N LEU A 285 -5.71 -11.91 -21.10
CA LEU A 285 -6.21 -10.55 -21.26
C LEU A 285 -6.65 -10.35 -22.71
N GLU A 286 -7.96 -10.17 -22.94
CA GLU A 286 -8.52 -10.19 -24.29
C GLU A 286 -9.46 -9.01 -24.58
N LYS A 287 -9.90 -8.27 -23.56
CA LYS A 287 -10.91 -7.23 -23.72
C LYS A 287 -10.47 -5.87 -23.21
N PHE A 288 -10.96 -4.84 -23.87
CA PHE A 288 -10.98 -3.49 -23.33
C PHE A 288 -12.28 -3.30 -22.52
N LEU A 289 -12.16 -2.92 -21.26
CA LEU A 289 -13.33 -2.72 -20.40
C LEU A 289 -14.13 -1.48 -20.80
N VAL A 290 -13.44 -0.41 -21.19
CA VAL A 290 -14.05 0.83 -21.69
C VAL A 290 -13.62 1.03 -23.13
N PRO A 291 -14.56 1.17 -24.07
CA PRO A 291 -14.19 1.50 -25.44
C PRO A 291 -13.48 2.85 -25.48
N PHE A 292 -12.40 2.95 -26.24
CA PHE A 292 -11.68 4.20 -26.42
C PHE A 292 -12.64 5.29 -26.91
N SER A 293 -12.74 6.40 -26.19
CA SER A 293 -13.32 7.61 -26.77
C SER A 293 -12.23 8.29 -27.60
N PRO A 294 -12.41 8.44 -28.92
CA PRO A 294 -11.47 9.23 -29.71
C PRO A 294 -11.48 10.65 -29.14
N LYS A 295 -10.31 11.25 -28.94
CA LYS A 295 -10.23 12.70 -28.81
C LYS A 295 -10.83 13.29 -30.08
N GLU A 296 -11.82 14.15 -29.94
CA GLU A 296 -12.61 14.73 -31.05
C GLU A 296 -11.77 15.38 -32.16
N ASP A 297 -10.51 15.69 -31.89
CA ASP A 297 -9.61 16.40 -32.82
C ASP A 297 -8.98 15.52 -33.93
N ALA A 298 -9.15 14.21 -33.91
CA ALA A 298 -8.42 13.34 -34.83
C ALA A 298 -9.34 12.65 -35.90
N GLY A 299 -10.64 12.77 -35.84
CA GLY A 299 -11.55 12.17 -36.84
C GLY A 299 -11.51 10.64 -36.97
N VAL A 300 -10.87 9.96 -36.01
CA VAL A 300 -10.66 8.52 -36.05
C VAL A 300 -11.59 7.85 -35.06
N ILE A 301 -12.63 7.22 -35.54
CA ILE A 301 -13.49 6.34 -34.74
C ILE A 301 -12.72 5.06 -34.46
N LEU A 302 -12.20 4.92 -33.26
CA LEU A 302 -11.72 3.63 -32.78
C LEU A 302 -12.91 2.71 -32.56
N ALA A 303 -13.19 1.86 -33.50
CA ALA A 303 -13.92 0.66 -33.20
C ALA A 303 -12.97 -0.24 -32.39
N THR A 304 -13.28 -0.54 -31.14
CA THR A 304 -12.62 -1.58 -30.33
C THR A 304 -12.52 -2.90 -31.04
N ASN A 305 -13.34 -3.08 -32.06
CA ASN A 305 -13.39 -4.24 -32.97
C ASN A 305 -12.20 -4.34 -33.95
N ASN A 306 -11.39 -3.28 -34.08
CA ASN A 306 -10.27 -3.25 -35.05
C ASN A 306 -8.91 -3.50 -34.41
N VAL A 307 -8.86 -3.58 -33.08
CA VAL A 307 -7.62 -3.84 -32.34
C VAL A 307 -7.85 -5.01 -31.40
N SER A 308 -7.06 -6.07 -31.57
CA SER A 308 -6.99 -7.14 -30.57
C SER A 308 -5.91 -6.86 -29.55
N ILE A 309 -6.15 -7.28 -28.34
CA ILE A 309 -5.17 -7.23 -27.27
C ILE A 309 -4.95 -8.61 -26.70
N GLN A 310 -3.71 -8.93 -26.36
CA GLN A 310 -3.37 -10.19 -25.71
C GLN A 310 -2.09 -10.02 -24.89
N ASN A 311 -2.03 -10.60 -23.69
CA ASN A 311 -0.79 -10.70 -22.97
C ASN A 311 0.01 -11.92 -23.45
N TYR A 312 1.28 -11.71 -23.81
CA TYR A 312 2.13 -12.79 -24.32
C TYR A 312 2.96 -13.49 -23.22
N ALA A 313 2.93 -12.97 -21.99
CA ALA A 313 3.52 -13.61 -20.82
C ALA A 313 2.57 -13.51 -19.62
N ALA A 314 2.80 -14.32 -18.61
CA ALA A 314 2.07 -14.23 -17.34
C ALA A 314 2.40 -12.93 -16.61
N ALA A 315 1.47 -12.45 -15.78
CA ALA A 315 1.70 -11.32 -14.90
C ALA A 315 2.76 -11.65 -13.83
N THR A 316 3.56 -10.67 -13.47
CA THR A 316 4.64 -10.81 -12.48
C THR A 316 4.73 -9.59 -11.59
N GLY A 317 5.24 -9.79 -10.37
CA GLY A 317 5.56 -8.68 -9.45
C GLY A 317 4.45 -8.29 -8.48
N HIS A 318 3.32 -9.02 -8.46
CA HIS A 318 2.34 -8.87 -7.40
C HIS A 318 2.96 -9.19 -6.04
N ALA A 319 2.62 -8.40 -5.04
CA ALA A 319 2.92 -8.71 -3.64
C ALA A 319 1.82 -8.15 -2.75
N GLU A 320 1.41 -8.96 -1.79
CA GLU A 320 0.54 -8.53 -0.71
C GLU A 320 1.28 -7.63 0.29
N LYS A 321 0.52 -6.97 1.15
CA LYS A 321 1.06 -6.26 2.31
C LYS A 321 1.90 -7.21 3.15
N GLU A 322 3.11 -6.80 3.48
CA GLU A 322 4.01 -7.55 4.34
C GLU A 322 3.45 -7.67 5.76
N ASN A 323 3.38 -8.88 6.28
CA ASN A 323 3.00 -9.10 7.67
C ASN A 323 4.19 -8.93 8.63
N ILE A 324 3.92 -8.81 9.94
CA ILE A 324 4.96 -8.54 10.97
C ILE A 324 6.09 -9.59 10.94
N ASN A 325 5.76 -10.88 10.76
CA ASN A 325 6.77 -11.93 10.75
C ASN A 325 7.67 -11.86 9.50
N GLU A 326 7.09 -11.59 8.35
CA GLU A 326 7.83 -11.36 7.09
C GLU A 326 8.71 -10.12 7.21
N ALA A 327 8.18 -9.03 7.77
CA ALA A 327 8.92 -7.81 8.02
C ALA A 327 10.13 -8.06 8.93
N TYR A 328 9.96 -8.84 9.99
CA TYR A 328 11.06 -9.24 10.87
C TYR A 328 12.14 -10.03 10.13
N GLU A 329 11.77 -11.01 9.31
CA GLU A 329 12.72 -11.81 8.54
C GLU A 329 13.46 -10.99 7.48
N ASN A 330 12.76 -10.04 6.84
CA ASN A 330 13.35 -9.15 5.83
C ASN A 330 14.21 -8.07 6.48
N TYR A 331 13.80 -7.52 7.63
CA TYR A 331 14.61 -6.62 8.45
C TYR A 331 15.96 -7.27 8.82
N LYS A 332 15.98 -8.52 9.29
CA LYS A 332 17.22 -9.22 9.61
C LYS A 332 18.16 -9.34 8.41
N LYS A 333 17.61 -9.60 7.22
CA LYS A 333 18.40 -9.69 5.99
C LYS A 333 19.00 -8.32 5.63
N THR A 334 18.22 -7.25 5.78
CA THR A 334 18.65 -5.88 5.46
C THR A 334 19.76 -5.42 6.39
N VAL A 335 19.60 -5.58 7.71
CA VAL A 335 20.61 -5.22 8.71
C VAL A 335 21.89 -6.06 8.57
N GLY A 336 21.74 -7.35 8.22
CA GLY A 336 22.89 -8.24 7.98
C GLY A 336 23.77 -7.81 6.79
N THR A 337 23.24 -7.07 5.83
CA THR A 337 24.00 -6.59 4.66
C THR A 337 24.83 -5.33 4.94
N PHE A 338 24.54 -4.60 6.01
CA PHE A 338 25.33 -3.41 6.40
C PHE A 338 26.62 -3.74 7.18
N HIS A 339 26.85 -5.01 7.53
CA HIS A 339 28.01 -5.47 8.31
C HIS A 339 29.02 -6.29 7.49
N THR A 340 28.87 -6.37 6.18
CA THR A 340 29.84 -6.97 5.25
C THR A 340 30.45 -5.92 4.33
#